data_4a04251b9c2fd348c2d046e2af122204
#
_entry.id   4a04251b9c2fd348c2d046e2af122204
#
_cell.length_a   1.000
_cell.length_b   1.000
_cell.length_c   1.000
_cell.angle_alpha   90.00
_cell.angle_beta   90.00
_cell.angle_gamma   90.00
#
_symmetry.space_group_name_H-M   'P 1'
#
loop_
_entity.id
_entity.type
_entity.pdbx_description
1 polymer ?
#
loop_
_entity_poly.entity_id
_entity_poly.type
_entity_poly.pdbx_seq_one_letter_code
_entity_poly.pdbx_strand_id
1 'polypeptide(L)'
;MDTTKYESWNLKKITKALEEHNVDNVKIEVPMFQRNLIWSEEQKKTFIDSVKKGFPIGTLLFYKMKDKDTYSLIDGLQRSTTIRDFMKCPTLFFETQDVDEDILNYLFMLFNRNIDKNDFKEQMRIEIQNFVRDSDLSSSNLSYDLARMLVERYAENETFDILDKTVKAVTPCIQKFSRLYNDIAESPIPVMIFSGD
;
A
#
# COMPACT_ATOMS: atom_id res chain seq x y z
N MET A 1 16.34 33.84 -13.99
CA MET A 1 16.63 32.72 -14.92
C MET A 1 15.79 31.54 -14.52
N ASP A 2 14.99 31.02 -15.46
CA ASP A 2 14.24 29.79 -15.19
C ASP A 2 15.22 28.64 -14.97
N THR A 3 15.06 27.93 -13.86
CA THR A 3 15.90 26.77 -13.53
C THR A 3 15.06 25.52 -13.59
N THR A 4 15.67 24.45 -14.12
CA THR A 4 15.07 23.13 -14.15
C THR A 4 15.94 22.20 -13.31
N LYS A 5 15.32 21.48 -12.36
CA LYS A 5 16.00 20.53 -11.49
C LYS A 5 15.37 19.15 -11.65
N TYR A 6 16.21 18.12 -11.73
CA TYR A 6 15.79 16.73 -11.76
C TYR A 6 16.05 16.11 -10.40
N GLU A 7 15.04 15.48 -9.82
CA GLU A 7 15.12 14.81 -8.53
C GLU A 7 14.47 13.42 -8.62
N SER A 8 14.68 12.62 -7.59
CA SER A 8 13.96 11.38 -7.36
C SER A 8 13.28 11.45 -6.01
N TRP A 9 11.95 11.29 -6.00
CA TRP A 9 11.16 11.25 -4.78
C TRP A 9 10.55 9.85 -4.64
N ASN A 10 10.47 9.32 -3.43
CA ASN A 10 9.75 8.08 -3.18
C ASN A 10 8.24 8.34 -3.01
N LEU A 11 7.44 7.26 -3.03
CA LEU A 11 5.99 7.37 -2.91
C LEU A 11 5.58 8.00 -1.57
N LYS A 12 6.29 7.70 -0.50
CA LYS A 12 6.04 8.28 0.84
C LYS A 12 6.17 9.81 0.80
N LYS A 13 7.23 10.33 0.18
CA LYS A 13 7.45 11.78 0.07
C LYS A 13 6.36 12.45 -0.77
N ILE A 14 5.98 11.84 -1.91
CA ILE A 14 4.92 12.38 -2.77
C ILE A 14 3.59 12.42 -2.03
N THR A 15 3.23 11.32 -1.34
CA THR A 15 1.97 11.24 -0.59
C THR A 15 1.91 12.27 0.53
N LYS A 16 2.96 12.36 1.34
CA LYS A 16 3.04 13.38 2.39
C LYS A 16 2.91 14.80 1.84
N ALA A 17 3.54 15.09 0.70
CA ALA A 17 3.48 16.40 0.07
C ALA A 17 2.08 16.74 -0.50
N LEU A 18 1.26 15.73 -0.83
CA LEU A 18 -0.13 15.90 -1.28
C LEU A 18 -1.13 16.06 -0.12
N GLU A 19 -0.74 15.76 1.11
CA GLU A 19 -1.59 15.89 2.29
C GLU A 19 -1.51 17.32 2.86
N GLU A 20 -2.66 17.88 3.30
CA GLU A 20 -2.76 19.24 3.78
C GLU A 20 -1.97 19.51 5.09
N HIS A 21 -1.64 18.46 5.83
CA HIS A 21 -0.97 18.53 7.15
C HIS A 21 0.43 17.91 7.09
N ASN A 22 1.31 18.50 6.29
CA ASN A 22 2.67 17.98 6.14
C ASN A 22 3.65 18.61 7.15
N VAL A 23 4.27 17.75 7.97
CA VAL A 23 5.26 18.14 8.98
C VAL A 23 6.58 18.61 8.36
N ASP A 24 6.89 18.17 7.13
CA ASP A 24 8.16 18.44 6.43
C ASP A 24 8.13 19.73 5.58
N ASN A 25 7.09 20.56 5.70
CA ASN A 25 6.87 21.83 5.00
C ASN A 25 6.83 21.75 3.45
N VAL A 26 6.96 20.58 2.85
CA VAL A 26 6.84 20.40 1.39
C VAL A 26 5.37 20.15 1.04
N LYS A 27 4.77 21.01 0.21
CA LYS A 27 3.37 20.89 -0.19
C LYS A 27 3.25 20.81 -1.72
N ILE A 28 2.43 19.86 -2.21
CA ILE A 28 2.01 19.81 -3.60
C ILE A 28 0.57 20.32 -3.70
N GLU A 29 0.37 21.38 -4.48
CA GLU A 29 -0.96 21.87 -4.82
C GLU A 29 -1.37 21.36 -6.20
N VAL A 30 -2.59 20.82 -6.28
CA VAL A 30 -3.19 20.41 -7.56
C VAL A 30 -4.02 21.58 -8.09
N PRO A 31 -3.66 22.19 -9.22
CA PRO A 31 -4.42 23.31 -9.78
C PRO A 31 -5.83 22.87 -10.20
N MET A 32 -6.82 23.76 -10.04
CA MET A 32 -8.22 23.49 -10.36
C MET A 32 -8.47 23.18 -11.84
N PHE A 33 -7.58 23.59 -12.74
CA PHE A 33 -7.67 23.30 -14.18
C PHE A 33 -7.20 21.90 -14.58
N GLN A 34 -6.65 21.12 -13.63
CA GLN A 34 -6.23 19.74 -13.90
C GLN A 34 -7.46 18.89 -14.29
N ARG A 35 -7.24 17.99 -15.25
CA ARG A 35 -8.29 17.08 -15.73
C ARG A 35 -8.84 16.22 -14.59
N ASN A 36 -10.12 15.86 -14.68
CA ASN A 36 -10.71 14.90 -13.76
C ASN A 36 -9.93 13.59 -13.72
N LEU A 37 -9.98 12.91 -12.60
CA LEU A 37 -9.42 11.57 -12.45
C LEU A 37 -10.19 10.62 -13.38
N ILE A 38 -9.49 10.05 -14.35
CA ILE A 38 -10.08 9.20 -15.41
C ILE A 38 -9.52 7.78 -15.43
N TRP A 39 -8.47 7.51 -14.66
CA TRP A 39 -7.92 6.14 -14.61
C TRP A 39 -8.89 5.18 -13.95
N SER A 40 -9.16 4.06 -14.63
CA SER A 40 -9.87 2.92 -14.05
C SER A 40 -9.02 2.25 -12.96
N GLU A 41 -9.65 1.43 -12.13
CA GLU A 41 -8.94 0.65 -11.10
C GLU A 41 -7.89 -0.28 -11.71
N GLU A 42 -8.16 -0.84 -12.89
CA GLU A 42 -7.20 -1.66 -13.63
C GLU A 42 -5.97 -0.87 -14.07
N GLN A 43 -6.16 0.37 -14.57
CA GLN A 43 -5.05 1.25 -14.96
C GLN A 43 -4.21 1.65 -13.74
N LYS A 44 -4.84 1.91 -12.60
CA LYS A 44 -4.14 2.21 -11.34
C LYS A 44 -3.32 0.99 -10.89
N LYS A 45 -3.88 -0.22 -10.91
CA LYS A 45 -3.16 -1.46 -10.58
C LYS A 45 -1.97 -1.69 -11.50
N THR A 46 -2.16 -1.53 -12.82
CA THR A 46 -1.08 -1.65 -13.82
C THR A 46 0.05 -0.66 -13.56
N PHE A 47 -0.28 0.57 -13.15
CA PHE A 47 0.72 1.57 -12.80
C PHE A 47 1.53 1.16 -11.57
N ILE A 48 0.90 0.74 -10.47
CA ILE A 48 1.59 0.28 -9.26
C ILE A 48 2.42 -0.98 -9.54
N ASP A 49 1.92 -1.91 -10.37
CA ASP A 49 2.68 -3.08 -10.79
C ASP A 49 3.93 -2.70 -11.61
N SER A 50 3.83 -1.65 -12.43
CA SER A 50 4.99 -1.09 -13.15
C SER A 50 6.01 -0.48 -12.19
N VAL A 51 5.56 0.23 -11.15
CA VAL A 51 6.45 0.75 -10.09
C VAL A 51 7.15 -0.41 -9.37
N LYS A 52 6.38 -1.43 -8.95
CA LYS A 52 6.89 -2.65 -8.31
C LYS A 52 7.97 -3.35 -9.14
N LYS A 53 7.80 -3.40 -10.46
CA LYS A 53 8.74 -4.01 -11.40
C LYS A 53 9.93 -3.11 -11.79
N GLY A 54 9.96 -1.87 -11.32
CA GLY A 54 10.97 -0.89 -11.69
C GLY A 54 10.89 -0.42 -13.16
N PHE A 55 9.72 -0.53 -13.80
CA PHE A 55 9.54 -0.07 -15.17
C PHE A 55 9.48 1.47 -15.24
N PRO A 56 9.90 2.08 -16.38
CA PRO A 56 9.77 3.50 -16.57
C PRO A 56 8.29 3.96 -16.51
N ILE A 57 7.98 4.80 -15.54
CA ILE A 57 6.61 5.27 -15.26
C ILE A 57 6.36 6.72 -15.67
N GLY A 58 7.35 7.35 -16.30
CA GLY A 58 7.33 8.76 -16.65
C GLY A 58 7.62 9.68 -15.46
N THR A 59 7.87 10.95 -15.75
CA THR A 59 8.31 11.96 -14.78
C THR A 59 7.11 12.77 -14.28
N LEU A 60 7.03 13.06 -12.97
CA LEU A 60 6.11 14.04 -12.42
C LEU A 60 6.69 15.43 -12.65
N LEU A 61 5.85 16.38 -13.11
CA LEU A 61 6.27 17.75 -13.38
C LEU A 61 5.69 18.71 -12.34
N PHE A 62 6.58 19.42 -11.66
CA PHE A 62 6.21 20.43 -10.67
C PHE A 62 6.74 21.81 -11.03
N TYR A 63 6.02 22.84 -10.61
CA TYR A 63 6.50 24.20 -10.59
C TYR A 63 6.67 24.63 -9.13
N LYS A 64 7.89 25.02 -8.74
CA LYS A 64 8.18 25.52 -7.39
C LYS A 64 7.70 26.97 -7.28
N MET A 65 6.81 27.26 -6.34
CA MET A 65 6.35 28.61 -6.06
C MET A 65 7.45 29.44 -5.38
N LYS A 66 7.50 30.74 -5.70
CA LYS A 66 8.45 31.67 -5.08
C LYS A 66 8.25 31.69 -3.56
N ASP A 67 9.37 31.72 -2.86
CA ASP A 67 9.44 31.90 -1.40
C ASP A 67 8.69 30.86 -0.53
N LYS A 68 8.34 29.69 -1.11
CA LYS A 68 7.67 28.60 -0.40
C LYS A 68 8.22 27.26 -0.84
N ASP A 69 8.21 26.29 0.08
CA ASP A 69 8.39 24.88 -0.26
C ASP A 69 7.08 24.23 -0.78
N THR A 70 6.36 25.04 -1.58
CA THR A 70 5.12 24.67 -2.23
C THR A 70 5.36 24.46 -3.72
N TYR A 71 4.85 23.37 -4.23
CA TYR A 71 4.97 22.92 -5.61
C TYR A 71 3.58 22.83 -6.24
N SER A 72 3.40 23.42 -7.42
CA SER A 72 2.19 23.23 -8.23
C SER A 72 2.39 22.03 -9.15
N LEU A 73 1.47 21.09 -9.15
CA LEU A 73 1.49 19.94 -10.06
C LEU A 73 1.15 20.39 -11.47
N ILE A 74 2.09 20.24 -12.42
CA ILE A 74 1.90 20.59 -13.83
C ILE A 74 1.47 19.35 -14.63
N ASP A 75 2.09 18.20 -14.41
CA ASP A 75 1.71 16.93 -15.02
C ASP A 75 1.91 15.75 -14.05
N GLY A 76 1.10 14.73 -14.21
CA GLY A 76 1.15 13.51 -13.42
C GLY A 76 0.02 13.37 -12.41
N LEU A 77 -1.13 14.07 -12.58
CA LEU A 77 -2.28 13.99 -11.67
C LEU A 77 -2.74 12.54 -11.43
N GLN A 78 -2.92 11.76 -12.49
CA GLN A 78 -3.37 10.37 -12.38
C GLN A 78 -2.36 9.53 -11.59
N ARG A 79 -1.07 9.69 -11.88
CA ARG A 79 0.02 8.98 -11.21
C ARG A 79 0.13 9.36 -9.74
N SER A 80 0.17 10.64 -9.43
CA SER A 80 0.30 11.12 -8.04
C SER A 80 -0.92 10.74 -7.19
N THR A 81 -2.12 10.76 -7.76
CA THR A 81 -3.34 10.32 -7.07
C THR A 81 -3.32 8.80 -6.84
N THR A 82 -2.89 8.02 -7.84
CA THR A 82 -2.76 6.56 -7.70
C THR A 82 -1.72 6.19 -6.64
N ILE A 83 -0.60 6.93 -6.58
CA ILE A 83 0.39 6.78 -5.50
C ILE A 83 -0.25 7.00 -4.14
N ARG A 84 -1.01 8.09 -3.98
CA ARG A 84 -1.73 8.39 -2.73
C ARG A 84 -2.75 7.30 -2.38
N ASP A 85 -3.52 6.82 -3.36
CA ASP A 85 -4.52 5.78 -3.17
C ASP A 85 -3.86 4.47 -2.73
N PHE A 86 -2.73 4.09 -3.34
CA PHE A 86 -1.92 2.94 -2.93
C PHE A 86 -1.40 3.09 -1.49
N MET A 87 -0.85 4.24 -1.14
CA MET A 87 -0.31 4.47 0.21
C MET A 87 -1.40 4.43 1.30
N LYS A 88 -2.64 4.79 0.97
CA LYS A 88 -3.79 4.72 1.89
C LYS A 88 -4.41 3.33 1.98
N CYS A 89 -4.51 2.63 0.86
CA CYS A 89 -5.18 1.33 0.77
C CYS A 89 -4.37 0.37 -0.12
N PRO A 90 -3.18 -0.09 0.32
CA PRO A 90 -2.28 -0.89 -0.52
C PRO A 90 -2.89 -2.20 -1.01
N THR A 91 -3.80 -2.79 -0.23
CA THR A 91 -4.43 -4.07 -0.57
C THR A 91 -5.38 -4.03 -1.76
N LEU A 92 -5.86 -2.85 -2.16
CA LEU A 92 -6.61 -2.70 -3.41
C LEU A 92 -5.75 -2.99 -4.65
N PHE A 93 -4.43 -2.98 -4.49
CA PHE A 93 -3.44 -3.15 -5.54
C PHE A 93 -2.76 -4.54 -5.51
N PHE A 94 -2.97 -5.33 -4.46
CA PHE A 94 -2.44 -6.68 -4.34
C PHE A 94 -3.50 -7.70 -4.80
N GLU A 95 -3.06 -8.76 -5.47
CA GLU A 95 -3.95 -9.84 -5.83
C GLU A 95 -4.25 -10.74 -4.62
N THR A 96 -5.47 -11.33 -4.62
CA THR A 96 -5.92 -12.28 -3.59
C THR A 96 -5.03 -13.52 -3.45
N GLN A 97 -4.25 -13.82 -4.48
CA GLN A 97 -3.34 -14.96 -4.56
C GLN A 97 -2.07 -14.83 -3.69
N ASP A 98 -1.87 -13.69 -3.02
CA ASP A 98 -0.66 -13.46 -2.22
C ASP A 98 -0.62 -14.19 -0.87
N VAL A 99 -1.68 -14.89 -0.49
CA VAL A 99 -1.71 -15.76 0.70
C VAL A 99 -1.34 -17.18 0.31
N ASP A 100 -0.23 -17.69 0.86
CA ASP A 100 0.31 -19.00 0.52
C ASP A 100 -0.65 -20.13 0.90
N GLU A 101 -0.83 -21.10 -0.01
CA GLU A 101 -1.70 -22.26 0.19
C GLU A 101 -1.32 -23.10 1.44
N ASP A 102 -0.03 -23.17 1.76
CA ASP A 102 0.44 -23.90 2.93
C ASP A 102 -0.05 -23.29 4.24
N ILE A 103 -0.12 -21.95 4.31
CA ILE A 103 -0.69 -21.24 5.46
C ILE A 103 -2.16 -21.58 5.60
N LEU A 104 -2.92 -21.53 4.50
CA LEU A 104 -4.36 -21.83 4.50
C LEU A 104 -4.64 -23.30 4.89
N ASN A 105 -3.83 -24.22 4.39
CA ASN A 105 -3.91 -25.64 4.78
C ASN A 105 -3.62 -25.83 6.27
N TYR A 106 -2.60 -25.15 6.79
CA TYR A 106 -2.25 -25.24 8.20
C TYR A 106 -3.33 -24.66 9.11
N LEU A 107 -3.90 -23.50 8.77
CA LEU A 107 -5.00 -22.90 9.52
C LEU A 107 -6.26 -23.78 9.50
N PHE A 108 -6.56 -24.44 8.36
CA PHE A 108 -7.65 -25.39 8.27
C PHE A 108 -7.46 -26.56 9.25
N MET A 109 -6.26 -27.14 9.31
CA MET A 109 -5.95 -28.21 10.24
C MET A 109 -5.97 -27.76 11.71
N LEU A 110 -5.50 -26.53 11.96
CA LEU A 110 -5.40 -25.98 13.32
C LEU A 110 -6.78 -25.68 13.92
N PHE A 111 -7.70 -25.12 13.13
CA PHE A 111 -9.02 -24.75 13.60
C PHE A 111 -10.04 -25.92 13.55
N ASN A 112 -9.71 -27.00 12.84
CA ASN A 112 -10.44 -28.27 12.78
C ASN A 112 -11.98 -28.11 12.66
N ARG A 113 -12.44 -27.21 11.78
CA ARG A 113 -13.86 -26.93 11.58
C ARG A 113 -14.51 -27.93 10.63
N ASN A 114 -15.75 -28.29 10.92
CA ASN A 114 -16.57 -29.19 10.08
C ASN A 114 -17.21 -28.41 8.91
N ILE A 115 -16.37 -27.77 8.10
CA ILE A 115 -16.74 -27.05 6.87
C ILE A 115 -15.90 -27.55 5.70
N ASP A 116 -16.38 -27.28 4.46
CA ASP A 116 -15.59 -27.63 3.28
C ASP A 116 -14.23 -26.91 3.29
N LYS A 117 -13.19 -27.63 2.91
CA LYS A 117 -11.81 -27.12 2.94
C LYS A 117 -11.61 -25.92 2.01
N ASN A 118 -12.25 -25.94 0.83
CA ASN A 118 -12.08 -24.86 -0.15
C ASN A 118 -12.84 -23.62 0.30
N ASP A 119 -14.03 -23.79 0.85
CA ASP A 119 -14.83 -22.69 1.42
C ASP A 119 -14.07 -22.02 2.58
N PHE A 120 -13.47 -22.84 3.46
CA PHE A 120 -12.65 -22.31 4.55
C PHE A 120 -11.46 -21.50 4.03
N LYS A 121 -10.71 -22.02 3.05
CA LYS A 121 -9.56 -21.33 2.49
C LYS A 121 -9.94 -20.00 1.85
N GLU A 122 -11.02 -19.97 1.09
CA GLU A 122 -11.49 -18.73 0.46
C GLU A 122 -11.90 -17.72 1.53
N GLN A 123 -12.60 -18.15 2.57
CA GLN A 123 -12.94 -17.31 3.70
C GLN A 123 -11.70 -16.77 4.41
N MET A 124 -10.68 -17.58 4.65
CA MET A 124 -9.42 -17.13 5.26
C MET A 124 -8.66 -16.13 4.40
N ARG A 125 -8.64 -16.30 3.07
CA ARG A 125 -8.07 -15.30 2.15
C ARG A 125 -8.75 -13.94 2.32
N ILE A 126 -10.08 -13.94 2.31
CA ILE A 126 -10.86 -12.71 2.46
C ILE A 126 -10.62 -12.05 3.81
N GLU A 127 -10.58 -12.83 4.90
CA GLU A 127 -10.33 -12.31 6.26
C GLU A 127 -8.94 -11.70 6.38
N ILE A 128 -7.90 -12.41 5.92
CA ILE A 128 -6.52 -11.92 5.95
C ILE A 128 -6.39 -10.62 5.13
N GLN A 129 -7.02 -10.56 3.96
CA GLN A 129 -6.97 -9.37 3.11
C GLN A 129 -7.72 -8.18 3.72
N ASN A 130 -8.91 -8.41 4.27
CA ASN A 130 -9.65 -7.36 4.95
C ASN A 130 -8.87 -6.82 6.14
N PHE A 131 -8.25 -7.71 6.93
CA PHE A 131 -7.40 -7.31 8.05
C PHE A 131 -6.21 -6.46 7.58
N VAL A 132 -5.48 -6.93 6.56
CA VAL A 132 -4.32 -6.19 6.01
C VAL A 132 -4.75 -4.84 5.43
N ARG A 133 -5.94 -4.77 4.77
CA ARG A 133 -6.48 -3.53 4.22
C ARG A 133 -6.72 -2.47 5.30
N ASP A 134 -7.25 -2.89 6.44
CA ASP A 134 -7.70 -1.99 7.49
C ASP A 134 -6.59 -1.71 8.53
N SER A 135 -5.39 -2.29 8.32
CA SER A 135 -4.25 -2.22 9.24
C SER A 135 -3.16 -1.27 8.75
N ASP A 136 -2.46 -0.66 9.71
CA ASP A 136 -1.20 0.04 9.44
C ASP A 136 -0.06 -0.99 9.26
N LEU A 137 0.37 -1.21 8.01
CA LEU A 137 1.42 -2.17 7.66
C LEU A 137 2.80 -1.86 8.26
N SER A 138 2.98 -0.73 8.91
CA SER A 138 4.19 -0.38 9.67
C SER A 138 4.17 -0.87 11.12
N SER A 139 3.02 -1.34 11.64
CA SER A 139 2.88 -1.82 13.01
C SER A 139 3.64 -3.13 13.26
N SER A 140 4.32 -3.22 14.40
CA SER A 140 5.06 -4.43 14.81
C SER A 140 4.16 -5.58 15.29
N ASN A 141 2.90 -5.29 15.62
CA ASN A 141 1.99 -6.26 16.27
C ASN A 141 1.01 -6.95 15.30
N LEU A 142 1.08 -6.65 14.01
CA LEU A 142 0.11 -7.12 13.00
C LEU A 142 -0.11 -8.63 13.01
N SER A 143 0.96 -9.43 13.14
CA SER A 143 0.84 -10.89 13.16
C SER A 143 0.06 -11.38 14.37
N TYR A 144 0.27 -10.76 15.53
CA TYR A 144 -0.46 -11.07 16.75
C TYR A 144 -1.93 -10.67 16.64
N ASP A 145 -2.20 -9.46 16.17
CA ASP A 145 -3.55 -8.91 16.04
C ASP A 145 -4.39 -9.73 15.04
N LEU A 146 -3.79 -10.09 13.90
CA LEU A 146 -4.43 -11.00 12.94
C LEU A 146 -4.71 -12.38 13.55
N ALA A 147 -3.71 -12.97 14.20
CA ALA A 147 -3.85 -14.29 14.80
C ALA A 147 -4.94 -14.31 15.87
N ARG A 148 -4.98 -13.29 16.72
CA ARG A 148 -6.01 -13.12 17.74
C ARG A 148 -7.41 -13.03 17.11
N MET A 149 -7.59 -12.19 16.12
CA MET A 149 -8.86 -12.07 15.39
C MET A 149 -9.31 -13.42 14.79
N LEU A 150 -8.39 -14.18 14.18
CA LEU A 150 -8.71 -15.47 13.58
C LEU A 150 -9.06 -16.51 14.64
N VAL A 151 -8.34 -16.54 15.76
CA VAL A 151 -8.62 -17.48 16.87
C VAL A 151 -9.98 -17.18 17.48
N GLU A 152 -10.29 -15.93 17.81
CA GLU A 152 -11.58 -15.51 18.35
C GLU A 152 -12.76 -15.88 17.42
N ARG A 153 -12.58 -15.87 16.11
CA ARG A 153 -13.65 -16.18 15.14
C ARG A 153 -13.77 -17.66 14.79
N TYR A 154 -12.63 -18.37 14.74
CA TYR A 154 -12.58 -19.68 14.08
C TYR A 154 -12.10 -20.82 14.98
N ALA A 155 -11.46 -20.58 16.11
CA ALA A 155 -11.08 -21.66 17.01
C ALA A 155 -12.28 -22.12 17.86
N GLU A 156 -12.41 -23.44 18.07
CA GLU A 156 -13.39 -23.99 19.01
C GLU A 156 -13.04 -23.66 20.47
N ASN A 157 -11.74 -23.59 20.76
CA ASN A 157 -11.21 -23.26 22.09
C ASN A 157 -10.07 -22.25 21.94
N GLU A 158 -10.20 -21.11 22.61
CA GLU A 158 -9.18 -20.05 22.63
C GLU A 158 -8.10 -20.41 23.65
N THR A 159 -7.10 -21.19 23.23
CA THR A 159 -5.96 -21.52 24.07
C THR A 159 -4.72 -20.75 23.64
N PHE A 160 -3.79 -20.52 24.59
CA PHE A 160 -2.51 -19.88 24.28
C PHE A 160 -1.72 -20.66 23.20
N ASP A 161 -1.79 -22.01 23.21
CA ASP A 161 -1.12 -22.87 22.22
C ASP A 161 -1.67 -22.64 20.80
N ILE A 162 -3.00 -22.52 20.64
CA ILE A 162 -3.63 -22.24 19.35
C ILE A 162 -3.26 -20.83 18.87
N LEU A 163 -3.26 -19.84 19.76
CA LEU A 163 -2.86 -18.48 19.43
C LEU A 163 -1.39 -18.41 18.97
N ASP A 164 -0.46 -19.01 19.72
CA ASP A 164 0.96 -19.05 19.36
C ASP A 164 1.22 -19.73 18.02
N LYS A 165 0.56 -20.86 17.75
CA LYS A 165 0.61 -21.55 16.47
C LYS A 165 0.05 -20.72 15.34
N THR A 166 -1.06 -20.00 15.58
CA THR A 166 -1.66 -19.11 14.58
C THR A 166 -0.74 -17.94 14.27
N VAL A 167 -0.15 -17.29 15.29
CA VAL A 167 0.84 -16.21 15.11
C VAL A 167 1.99 -16.69 14.23
N LYS A 168 2.57 -17.85 14.53
CA LYS A 168 3.67 -18.42 13.73
C LYS A 168 3.26 -18.70 12.29
N ALA A 169 2.04 -19.14 12.07
CA ALA A 169 1.52 -19.45 10.73
C ALA A 169 1.30 -18.19 9.89
N VAL A 170 0.74 -17.11 10.47
CA VAL A 170 0.40 -15.88 9.70
C VAL A 170 1.58 -14.91 9.58
N THR A 171 2.60 -15.01 10.42
CA THR A 171 3.76 -14.10 10.41
C THR A 171 4.46 -14.02 9.05
N PRO A 172 4.76 -15.11 8.33
CA PRO A 172 5.38 -15.02 7.00
C PRO A 172 4.51 -14.25 6.00
N CYS A 173 3.19 -14.44 6.06
CA CYS A 173 2.24 -13.74 5.19
C CYS A 173 2.26 -12.22 5.47
N ILE A 174 2.14 -11.82 6.73
CA ILE A 174 2.20 -10.39 7.13
C ILE A 174 3.53 -9.77 6.74
N GLN A 175 4.66 -10.46 6.96
CA GLN A 175 5.98 -9.97 6.56
C GLN A 175 6.10 -9.80 5.04
N LYS A 176 5.51 -10.70 4.25
CA LYS A 176 5.48 -10.59 2.78
C LYS A 176 4.74 -9.32 2.33
N PHE A 177 3.54 -9.05 2.89
CA PHE A 177 2.79 -7.83 2.59
C PHE A 177 3.53 -6.57 3.03
N SER A 178 4.09 -6.55 4.24
CA SER A 178 4.84 -5.40 4.75
C SER A 178 6.09 -5.11 3.91
N ARG A 179 6.83 -6.13 3.49
CA ARG A 179 7.98 -5.97 2.59
C ARG A 179 7.55 -5.41 1.25
N LEU A 180 6.54 -6.03 0.61
CA LEU A 180 6.03 -5.58 -0.67
C LEU A 180 5.55 -4.12 -0.63
N TYR A 181 4.81 -3.76 0.41
CA TYR A 181 4.40 -2.38 0.64
C TYR A 181 5.61 -1.44 0.76
N ASN A 182 6.60 -1.77 1.59
CA ASN A 182 7.76 -0.93 1.82
C ASN A 182 8.62 -0.80 0.56
N ASP A 183 8.83 -1.88 -0.19
CA ASP A 183 9.60 -1.87 -1.44
C ASP A 183 8.96 -0.90 -2.47
N ILE A 184 7.64 -0.94 -2.61
CA ILE A 184 6.92 -0.03 -3.51
C ILE A 184 6.95 1.40 -2.95
N ALA A 185 6.69 1.58 -1.65
CA ALA A 185 6.64 2.88 -1.00
C ALA A 185 7.97 3.65 -1.06
N GLU A 186 9.09 2.94 -1.09
CA GLU A 186 10.45 3.51 -1.24
C GLU A 186 10.92 3.58 -2.70
N SER A 187 10.13 3.08 -3.66
CA SER A 187 10.50 3.13 -5.08
C SER A 187 10.73 4.56 -5.57
N PRO A 188 11.79 4.82 -6.35
CA PRO A 188 12.11 6.14 -6.84
C PRO A 188 11.18 6.56 -8.00
N ILE A 189 10.56 7.72 -7.88
CA ILE A 189 9.75 8.37 -8.91
C ILE A 189 10.53 9.55 -9.47
N PRO A 190 10.80 9.60 -10.78
CA PRO A 190 11.44 10.75 -11.40
C PRO A 190 10.58 12.00 -11.26
N VAL A 191 11.19 13.09 -10.82
CA VAL A 191 10.55 14.41 -10.65
C VAL A 191 11.34 15.47 -11.38
N MET A 192 10.66 16.30 -12.14
CA MET A 192 11.22 17.49 -12.76
C MET A 192 10.58 18.72 -12.14
N ILE A 193 11.39 19.62 -11.64
CA ILE A 193 10.97 20.83 -10.94
C ILE A 193 11.39 22.04 -11.75
N PHE A 194 10.42 22.85 -12.15
CA PHE A 194 10.66 24.15 -12.75
C PHE A 194 10.56 25.22 -11.66
N SER A 195 11.43 26.22 -11.73
CA SER A 195 11.31 27.44 -10.92
C SER A 195 11.62 28.65 -11.80
N GLY A 196 10.81 29.69 -11.72
CA GLY A 196 11.01 30.96 -12.37
C GLY A 196 11.34 32.07 -11.35
N ASP A 197 12.03 33.12 -11.82
CA ASP A 197 12.31 34.33 -11.03
C ASP A 197 11.04 35.12 -10.70
#